data_6e49a5a5f4ae965d4ea3854ee339e170
#
_entry.id   6e49a5a5f4ae965d4ea3854ee339e170
#
_cell.length_a   1.000
_cell.length_b   1.000
_cell.length_c   1.000
_cell.angle_alpha   90.00
_cell.angle_beta   90.00
_cell.angle_gamma   90.00
#
_symmetry.space_group_name_H-M   'P 1'
#
loop_
_entity.id
_entity.type
_entity.pdbx_description
1 polymer ?
#
loop_
_entity_poly.entity_id
_entity_poly.type
_entity_poly.pdbx_seq_one_letter_code
_entity_poly.pdbx_strand_id
1 'polypeptide(L)'
;MYGRQYRNKCYRIALFLVSFCFSTLSYAQPDMQPLGPNIADKGSGYYHFRINDFQSADGARDYRVWTAIPNKAAPPSGYPVLYMLDGNAVMDRLSEALLEQLTEHSPPVIVAIGYQTNLPFDLNGRAYDYTPLPGIDREGSENNPRFHRKTGGGPAFRQLLERHIAPQVEQGITINPERRGVWGHSYGGLFVLDSWLSSSFFHIYYSASPSLSRDNFALLNRLTTVKPSPFCHKKLIIMEGSASNGDSRQRQMVELLQKVQKTVITLENNGVNAALQNYPGLGHGPMFNASFRSALLDISREQASPKSRCH
;
A
#
# COMPACT_ATOMS: atom_id res chain seq x y z
N MET A 1 -73.79 48.55 34.21
CA MET A 1 -73.54 48.70 32.78
C MET A 1 -72.20 48.10 32.43
N TYR A 2 -72.12 47.37 31.41
CA TYR A 2 -71.10 46.40 30.98
C TYR A 2 -69.68 46.94 30.89
N GLY A 3 -68.71 46.23 31.52
CA GLY A 3 -67.28 46.41 31.34
C GLY A 3 -66.67 45.10 30.82
N ARG A 4 -66.26 45.09 29.59
CA ARG A 4 -65.64 43.92 28.88
C ARG A 4 -64.18 43.78 29.31
N GLN A 5 -63.86 42.63 29.90
CA GLN A 5 -62.47 42.19 30.10
C GLN A 5 -61.85 41.67 28.78
N TYR A 6 -60.79 42.28 28.33
CA TYR A 6 -59.94 41.72 27.32
C TYR A 6 -58.89 40.82 27.96
N ARG A 7 -58.98 39.50 27.73
CA ARG A 7 -57.92 38.53 28.08
C ARG A 7 -56.89 38.51 27.00
N ASN A 8 -55.72 39.03 27.28
CA ASN A 8 -54.52 38.89 26.42
C ASN A 8 -54.01 37.45 26.51
N LYS A 9 -54.10 36.69 25.39
CA LYS A 9 -53.42 35.41 25.23
C LYS A 9 -52.01 35.68 24.72
N CYS A 10 -51.02 35.51 25.57
CA CYS A 10 -49.63 35.44 25.16
C CYS A 10 -49.38 34.11 24.45
N TYR A 11 -49.16 34.16 23.16
CA TYR A 11 -48.62 33.02 22.42
C TYR A 11 -47.12 33.00 22.64
N ARG A 12 -46.63 31.98 23.37
CA ARG A 12 -45.20 31.66 23.45
C ARG A 12 -44.85 30.86 22.18
N ILE A 13 -44.18 31.53 21.24
CA ILE A 13 -43.56 30.87 20.09
C ILE A 13 -42.28 30.21 20.60
N ALA A 14 -42.30 28.86 20.74
CA ALA A 14 -41.10 28.07 20.97
C ALA A 14 -40.35 27.91 19.64
N LEU A 15 -39.25 28.67 19.48
CA LEU A 15 -38.31 28.43 18.39
C LEU A 15 -37.54 27.16 18.71
N PHE A 16 -37.86 26.07 17.98
CA PHE A 16 -37.03 24.88 17.92
C PHE A 16 -35.85 25.17 16.96
N LEU A 17 -34.70 25.49 17.56
CA LEU A 17 -33.43 25.45 16.84
C LEU A 17 -33.06 23.98 16.56
N VAL A 18 -33.41 23.50 15.35
CA VAL A 18 -32.88 22.24 14.84
C VAL A 18 -31.42 22.47 14.48
N SER A 19 -30.54 22.10 15.43
CA SER A 19 -29.09 22.04 15.17
C SER A 19 -28.81 20.91 14.20
N PHE A 20 -28.72 21.23 12.92
CA PHE A 20 -28.28 20.29 11.88
C PHE A 20 -26.78 20.07 12.08
N CYS A 21 -26.42 19.07 12.89
CA CYS A 21 -25.05 18.55 12.91
C CYS A 21 -24.75 17.97 11.53
N PHE A 22 -24.14 18.78 10.67
CA PHE A 22 -23.43 18.27 9.49
C PHE A 22 -22.27 17.41 10.01
N SER A 23 -22.50 16.11 10.14
CA SER A 23 -21.44 15.13 10.26
C SER A 23 -20.66 15.19 8.96
N THR A 24 -19.60 15.99 8.92
CA THR A 24 -18.63 15.95 7.82
C THR A 24 -18.10 14.53 7.76
N LEU A 25 -18.41 13.84 6.68
CA LEU A 25 -17.87 12.55 6.33
C LEU A 25 -16.35 12.73 6.10
N SER A 26 -15.59 12.74 7.18
CA SER A 26 -14.14 12.71 7.12
C SER A 26 -13.73 11.35 6.55
N TYR A 27 -13.62 11.25 5.22
CA TYR A 27 -12.67 10.30 4.66
C TYR A 27 -11.32 10.73 5.22
N ALA A 28 -10.63 9.83 5.90
CA ALA A 28 -9.27 10.08 6.31
C ALA A 28 -8.42 10.27 5.05
N GLN A 29 -8.38 11.49 4.56
CA GLN A 29 -7.42 11.86 3.52
C GLN A 29 -6.05 11.78 4.16
N PRO A 30 -5.03 11.27 3.43
CA PRO A 30 -3.68 11.31 3.93
C PRO A 30 -3.30 12.75 4.24
N ASP A 31 -2.54 12.95 5.31
CA ASP A 31 -1.92 14.24 5.58
C ASP A 31 -1.01 14.58 4.41
N MET A 32 -1.28 15.71 3.77
CA MET A 32 -0.57 16.20 2.58
C MET A 32 0.30 17.40 2.90
N GLN A 33 0.70 17.58 4.17
CA GLN A 33 1.67 18.62 4.51
C GLN A 33 3.04 18.30 3.89
N PRO A 34 3.78 19.32 3.42
CA PRO A 34 5.12 19.13 2.90
C PRO A 34 6.02 18.44 3.92
N LEU A 35 6.79 17.46 3.46
CA LEU A 35 7.73 16.71 4.27
C LEU A 35 8.98 17.52 4.58
N GLY A 36 9.52 17.32 5.76
CA GLY A 36 10.84 17.79 6.15
C GLY A 36 11.98 16.85 5.74
N PRO A 37 13.22 17.14 6.20
CA PRO A 37 14.36 16.26 5.98
C PRO A 37 14.11 14.86 6.56
N ASN A 38 14.37 13.83 5.76
CA ASN A 38 14.21 12.42 6.12
C ASN A 38 15.51 11.80 6.63
N ILE A 39 15.53 10.49 6.86
CA ILE A 39 16.69 9.76 7.36
C ILE A 39 17.90 9.77 6.38
N ALA A 40 17.65 9.84 5.06
CA ALA A 40 18.73 9.93 4.09
C ALA A 40 19.44 11.29 4.15
N ASP A 41 18.74 12.37 4.50
CA ASP A 41 19.30 13.69 4.68
C ASP A 41 20.10 13.83 6.01
N LYS A 42 19.63 13.12 7.04
CA LYS A 42 20.21 13.15 8.40
C LYS A 42 21.38 12.16 8.56
N GLY A 43 21.41 11.12 7.72
CA GLY A 43 22.34 10.00 7.85
C GLY A 43 21.86 8.94 8.85
N SER A 44 22.51 7.77 8.83
CA SER A 44 22.26 6.65 9.74
C SER A 44 23.58 5.96 10.10
N GLY A 45 23.68 5.45 11.34
CA GLY A 45 24.77 4.58 11.77
C GLY A 45 24.70 3.18 11.16
N TYR A 46 23.52 2.75 10.71
CA TYR A 46 23.24 1.38 10.28
C TYR A 46 23.12 1.21 8.78
N TYR A 47 22.81 2.30 8.06
CA TYR A 47 22.59 2.31 6.61
C TYR A 47 23.22 3.53 5.97
N HIS A 48 23.67 3.39 4.73
CA HIS A 48 23.98 4.52 3.85
C HIS A 48 22.99 4.59 2.70
N PHE A 49 22.85 5.77 2.09
CA PHE A 49 21.79 6.04 1.13
C PHE A 49 22.36 6.45 -0.22
N ARG A 50 21.72 5.97 -1.29
CA ARG A 50 21.89 6.47 -2.65
C ARG A 50 20.55 7.03 -3.10
N ILE A 51 20.58 8.10 -3.89
CA ILE A 51 19.37 8.71 -4.46
C ILE A 51 19.56 8.74 -5.97
N ASN A 52 18.54 8.23 -6.67
CA ASN A 52 18.50 8.23 -8.14
C ASN A 52 17.15 8.80 -8.59
N ASP A 53 17.20 9.65 -9.62
CA ASP A 53 16.02 10.20 -10.26
C ASP A 53 15.76 9.45 -11.56
N PHE A 54 14.48 9.20 -11.85
CA PHE A 54 14.02 8.50 -13.05
C PHE A 54 12.84 9.24 -13.65
N GLN A 55 12.54 8.95 -14.91
CA GLN A 55 11.38 9.49 -15.59
C GLN A 55 10.58 8.35 -16.24
N SER A 56 9.25 8.49 -16.30
CA SER A 56 8.40 7.58 -17.05
C SER A 56 8.72 7.63 -18.55
N ALA A 57 8.47 6.55 -19.27
CA ALA A 57 8.75 6.46 -20.70
C ALA A 57 8.02 7.53 -21.54
N ASP A 58 6.87 8.01 -21.07
CA ASP A 58 6.09 9.09 -21.69
C ASP A 58 6.51 10.49 -21.23
N GLY A 59 7.52 10.59 -20.31
CA GLY A 59 8.00 11.85 -19.77
C GLY A 59 7.02 12.57 -18.84
N ALA A 60 5.90 11.95 -18.47
CA ALA A 60 4.83 12.62 -17.74
C ALA A 60 4.99 12.55 -16.20
N ARG A 61 5.87 11.70 -15.71
CA ARG A 61 6.10 11.51 -14.27
C ARG A 61 7.58 11.39 -13.97
N ASP A 62 8.00 12.11 -12.93
CA ASP A 62 9.36 12.14 -12.42
C ASP A 62 9.41 11.43 -11.07
N TYR A 63 10.28 10.43 -10.95
CA TYR A 63 10.42 9.60 -9.76
C TYR A 63 11.72 9.93 -9.04
N ARG A 64 11.69 9.81 -7.73
CA ARG A 64 12.87 9.78 -6.87
C ARG A 64 12.93 8.48 -6.12
N VAL A 65 14.03 7.80 -6.21
CA VAL A 65 14.26 6.50 -5.59
C VAL A 65 15.39 6.60 -4.58
N TRP A 66 15.09 6.31 -3.34
CA TRP A 66 16.07 6.16 -2.28
C TRP A 66 16.42 4.69 -2.12
N THR A 67 17.72 4.40 -2.14
CA THR A 67 18.24 3.06 -1.89
C THR A 67 19.02 3.10 -0.58
N ALA A 68 18.44 2.54 0.48
CA ALA A 68 19.09 2.38 1.77
C ALA A 68 19.82 1.04 1.80
N ILE A 69 21.14 1.08 1.92
CA ILE A 69 22.04 -0.08 1.85
C ILE A 69 22.60 -0.31 3.25
N PRO A 70 22.50 -1.55 3.81
CA PRO A 70 23.05 -1.85 5.12
C PRO A 70 24.57 -1.59 5.19
N ASN A 71 25.04 -1.04 6.31
CA ASN A 71 26.48 -0.93 6.60
C ASN A 71 27.07 -2.29 7.01
N LYS A 72 26.24 -3.23 7.49
CA LYS A 72 26.59 -4.62 7.76
C LYS A 72 26.82 -5.34 6.42
N ALA A 73 27.91 -6.10 6.33
CA ALA A 73 28.26 -6.83 5.11
C ALA A 73 27.17 -7.79 4.66
N ALA A 74 27.04 -7.95 3.34
CA ALA A 74 26.07 -8.89 2.75
C ALA A 74 26.37 -10.33 3.20
N PRO A 75 25.31 -11.11 3.45
CA PRO A 75 25.48 -12.56 3.61
C PRO A 75 26.00 -13.18 2.29
N PRO A 76 26.58 -14.39 2.33
CA PRO A 76 27.10 -15.04 1.12
C PRO A 76 26.06 -15.20 0.00
N SER A 77 24.79 -15.33 0.35
CA SER A 77 23.67 -15.40 -0.61
C SER A 77 23.23 -14.03 -1.15
N GLY A 78 23.80 -12.92 -0.70
CA GLY A 78 23.37 -11.57 -0.99
C GLY A 78 22.31 -11.02 0.00
N TYR A 79 22.11 -9.72 -0.02
CA TYR A 79 21.08 -9.06 0.78
C TYR A 79 19.69 -9.44 0.28
N PRO A 80 18.70 -9.61 1.18
CA PRO A 80 17.30 -9.44 0.80
C PRO A 80 17.09 -8.00 0.32
N VAL A 81 16.11 -7.78 -0.55
CA VAL A 81 15.73 -6.43 -0.98
C VAL A 81 14.23 -6.25 -0.94
N LEU A 82 13.78 -5.12 -0.38
CA LEU A 82 12.35 -4.75 -0.36
C LEU A 82 12.14 -3.46 -1.14
N TYR A 83 11.38 -3.57 -2.22
CA TYR A 83 10.88 -2.44 -2.98
C TYR A 83 9.62 -1.91 -2.34
N MET A 84 9.59 -0.63 -2.02
CA MET A 84 8.50 0.01 -1.29
C MET A 84 7.92 1.16 -2.10
N LEU A 85 6.63 1.09 -2.38
CA LEU A 85 5.90 2.13 -3.08
C LEU A 85 5.58 3.30 -2.14
N ASP A 86 5.20 4.46 -2.72
CA ASP A 86 4.99 5.70 -1.97
C ASP A 86 6.24 6.11 -1.16
N GLY A 87 7.40 6.05 -1.82
CA GLY A 87 8.71 6.21 -1.21
C GLY A 87 8.91 7.47 -0.39
N ASN A 88 8.28 8.60 -0.77
CA ASN A 88 8.32 9.83 0.02
C ASN A 88 7.76 9.60 1.44
N ALA A 89 6.56 8.99 1.52
CA ALA A 89 5.93 8.68 2.80
C ALA A 89 6.67 7.59 3.59
N VAL A 90 7.31 6.63 2.91
CA VAL A 90 8.16 5.61 3.54
C VAL A 90 9.38 6.28 4.17
N MET A 91 10.11 7.12 3.42
CA MET A 91 11.33 7.79 3.89
C MET A 91 11.07 8.75 5.05
N ASP A 92 9.91 9.41 5.07
CA ASP A 92 9.47 10.25 6.19
C ASP A 92 9.31 9.44 7.50
N ARG A 93 8.91 8.18 7.39
CA ARG A 93 8.60 7.32 8.55
C ARG A 93 9.70 6.33 8.90
N LEU A 94 10.69 6.17 8.04
CA LEU A 94 11.84 5.32 8.30
C LEU A 94 12.70 5.95 9.39
N SER A 95 12.91 5.23 10.50
CA SER A 95 13.61 5.73 11.66
C SER A 95 14.89 4.97 11.93
N GLU A 96 15.84 5.64 12.59
CA GLU A 96 17.10 5.03 13.04
C GLU A 96 16.87 3.77 13.87
N ALA A 97 15.92 3.81 14.81
CA ALA A 97 15.58 2.66 15.65
C ALA A 97 15.04 1.46 14.84
N LEU A 98 14.30 1.70 13.74
CA LEU A 98 13.88 0.60 12.87
C LEU A 98 15.06 0.06 12.07
N LEU A 99 15.91 0.90 11.54
CA LEU A 99 17.13 0.48 10.82
C LEU A 99 18.06 -0.34 11.72
N GLU A 100 18.24 0.07 12.97
CA GLU A 100 18.98 -0.70 13.99
C GLU A 100 18.37 -2.09 14.17
N GLN A 101 17.05 -2.16 14.41
CA GLN A 101 16.33 -3.43 14.62
C GLN A 101 16.48 -4.39 13.41
N LEU A 102 16.52 -3.89 12.19
CA LEU A 102 16.74 -4.72 11.00
C LEU A 102 18.12 -5.39 11.01
N THR A 103 19.14 -4.74 11.60
CA THR A 103 20.51 -5.29 11.65
C THR A 103 20.68 -6.45 12.60
N GLU A 104 19.71 -6.70 13.49
CA GLU A 104 19.70 -7.87 14.39
C GLU A 104 19.62 -9.21 13.61
N HIS A 105 19.13 -9.15 12.36
CA HIS A 105 18.94 -10.31 11.50
C HIS A 105 19.71 -10.15 10.18
N SER A 106 19.06 -10.41 9.06
CA SER A 106 19.57 -10.21 7.70
C SER A 106 18.99 -8.90 7.14
N PRO A 107 19.66 -7.75 7.36
CA PRO A 107 19.09 -6.46 7.00
C PRO A 107 18.86 -6.36 5.50
N PRO A 108 17.66 -5.97 5.05
CA PRO A 108 17.38 -5.82 3.64
C PRO A 108 17.97 -4.51 3.08
N VAL A 109 18.32 -4.52 1.81
CA VAL A 109 18.36 -3.27 1.03
C VAL A 109 16.92 -2.78 0.89
N ILE A 110 16.69 -1.47 1.18
CA ILE A 110 15.36 -0.86 1.08
C ILE A 110 15.38 0.06 -0.13
N VAL A 111 14.49 -0.20 -1.09
CA VAL A 111 14.32 0.62 -2.30
C VAL A 111 12.99 1.34 -2.20
N ALA A 112 13.00 2.60 -1.72
CA ALA A 112 11.80 3.41 -1.58
C ALA A 112 11.56 4.21 -2.87
N ILE A 113 10.52 3.85 -3.62
CA ILE A 113 10.17 4.47 -4.91
C ILE A 113 9.09 5.52 -4.67
N GLY A 114 9.47 6.78 -4.82
CA GLY A 114 8.59 7.93 -4.69
C GLY A 114 8.60 8.81 -5.93
N TYR A 115 8.12 10.02 -5.77
CA TYR A 115 8.02 11.04 -6.82
C TYR A 115 8.86 12.25 -6.48
N GLN A 116 9.27 13.03 -7.48
CA GLN A 116 10.00 14.29 -7.28
C GLN A 116 9.07 15.39 -6.76
N THR A 117 8.61 15.22 -5.55
CA THR A 117 7.76 16.17 -4.82
C THR A 117 8.18 16.20 -3.35
N ASN A 118 7.87 17.30 -2.67
CA ASN A 118 8.02 17.39 -1.22
C ASN A 118 6.79 16.89 -0.45
N LEU A 119 5.77 16.38 -1.14
CA LEU A 119 4.58 15.82 -0.52
C LEU A 119 4.77 14.34 -0.20
N PRO A 120 4.07 13.79 0.82
CA PRO A 120 4.12 12.37 1.14
C PRO A 120 3.61 11.46 0.01
N PHE A 121 2.71 11.97 -0.83
CA PHE A 121 2.13 11.25 -1.95
C PHE A 121 1.96 12.14 -3.18
N ASP A 122 2.29 11.66 -4.36
CA ASP A 122 1.74 12.19 -5.61
C ASP A 122 0.42 11.48 -5.89
N LEU A 123 -0.69 12.13 -5.56
CA LEU A 123 -2.01 11.51 -5.65
C LEU A 123 -2.42 11.17 -7.09
N ASN A 124 -1.92 11.87 -8.11
CA ASN A 124 -2.21 11.62 -9.51
C ASN A 124 -1.27 10.57 -10.10
N GLY A 125 0.04 10.71 -9.84
CA GLY A 125 1.05 9.75 -10.27
C GLY A 125 0.76 8.35 -9.75
N ARG A 126 0.54 8.20 -8.42
CA ARG A 126 0.25 6.92 -7.81
C ARG A 126 -1.10 6.30 -8.24
N ALA A 127 -2.11 7.13 -8.53
CA ALA A 127 -3.39 6.62 -9.04
C ALA A 127 -3.24 6.00 -10.42
N TYR A 128 -2.37 6.56 -11.26
CA TYR A 128 -2.05 6.00 -12.57
C TYR A 128 -1.13 4.78 -12.46
N ASP A 129 0.03 4.94 -11.82
CA ASP A 129 1.11 3.96 -11.81
C ASP A 129 0.79 2.69 -11.02
N TYR A 130 -0.10 2.76 -10.01
CA TYR A 130 -0.37 1.63 -9.13
C TYR A 130 -1.68 0.89 -9.44
N THR A 131 -2.41 1.31 -10.47
CA THR A 131 -3.66 0.64 -10.83
C THR A 131 -3.48 -0.23 -12.07
N PRO A 132 -4.09 -1.44 -12.08
CA PRO A 132 -4.09 -2.31 -13.25
C PRO A 132 -4.82 -1.66 -14.42
N LEU A 133 -4.63 -2.21 -15.62
CA LEU A 133 -5.45 -1.81 -16.77
C LEU A 133 -6.94 -1.96 -16.42
N PRO A 134 -7.79 -1.00 -16.82
CA PRO A 134 -9.23 -1.13 -16.64
C PRO A 134 -9.73 -2.41 -17.31
N GLY A 135 -10.51 -3.22 -16.60
CA GLY A 135 -11.24 -4.33 -17.22
C GLY A 135 -12.28 -3.80 -18.21
N ILE A 136 -12.67 -4.64 -19.16
CA ILE A 136 -13.64 -4.33 -20.22
C ILE A 136 -15.01 -3.90 -19.64
N ASP A 137 -15.30 -4.27 -18.39
CA ASP A 137 -16.59 -4.03 -17.73
C ASP A 137 -16.70 -2.66 -17.02
N ARG A 138 -15.80 -1.71 -17.28
CA ARG A 138 -15.82 -0.38 -16.67
C ARG A 138 -16.60 0.68 -17.46
N GLU A 139 -17.57 0.33 -18.23
CA GLU A 139 -18.57 1.29 -18.74
C GLU A 139 -19.40 1.81 -17.55
N GLY A 140 -19.11 3.04 -17.08
CA GLY A 140 -19.87 3.71 -16.04
C GLY A 140 -19.08 4.40 -14.94
N SER A 141 -17.76 4.17 -14.83
CA SER A 141 -16.93 4.77 -13.79
C SER A 141 -16.44 6.20 -14.14
N GLU A 142 -16.51 6.60 -15.39
CA GLU A 142 -16.02 7.92 -15.87
C GLU A 142 -16.87 9.10 -15.38
N ASN A 143 -18.12 8.88 -15.00
CA ASN A 143 -19.04 9.93 -14.60
C ASN A 143 -19.09 10.26 -13.10
N ASN A 144 -18.22 9.64 -12.27
CA ASN A 144 -18.16 9.99 -10.86
C ASN A 144 -17.11 11.07 -10.62
N PRO A 145 -17.51 12.32 -10.27
CA PRO A 145 -16.59 13.45 -10.08
C PRO A 145 -15.49 13.20 -9.02
N ARG A 146 -15.65 12.18 -8.18
CA ARG A 146 -14.65 11.79 -7.18
C ARG A 146 -13.49 10.96 -7.75
N PHE A 147 -13.55 10.54 -9.01
CA PHE A 147 -12.56 9.64 -9.64
C PHE A 147 -11.89 10.23 -10.89
N HIS A 148 -11.72 11.56 -10.95
CA HIS A 148 -11.10 12.24 -12.10
C HIS A 148 -9.61 11.93 -12.33
N ARG A 149 -8.98 11.03 -11.54
CA ARG A 149 -7.59 10.68 -11.77
C ARG A 149 -7.49 9.59 -12.81
N LYS A 150 -6.55 9.77 -13.75
CA LYS A 150 -6.18 8.70 -14.68
C LYS A 150 -5.74 7.46 -13.91
N THR A 151 -6.07 6.29 -14.42
CA THR A 151 -5.72 4.98 -13.86
C THR A 151 -5.22 4.07 -14.98
N GLY A 152 -4.66 2.90 -14.64
CA GLY A 152 -4.32 1.88 -15.63
C GLY A 152 -2.86 1.85 -16.08
N GLY A 153 -1.98 2.64 -15.47
CA GLY A 153 -0.55 2.70 -15.80
C GLY A 153 0.31 1.60 -15.16
N GLY A 154 -0.28 0.73 -14.32
CA GLY A 154 0.44 -0.31 -13.58
C GLY A 154 1.39 -1.16 -14.42
N PRO A 155 1.00 -1.68 -15.57
CA PRO A 155 1.90 -2.45 -16.43
C PRO A 155 3.12 -1.66 -16.92
N ALA A 156 2.94 -0.39 -17.29
CA ALA A 156 4.04 0.48 -17.73
C ALA A 156 4.99 0.81 -16.57
N PHE A 157 4.44 1.12 -15.39
CA PHE A 157 5.24 1.36 -14.19
C PHE A 157 6.00 0.10 -13.75
N ARG A 158 5.37 -1.08 -13.78
CA ARG A 158 6.06 -2.35 -13.50
C ARG A 158 7.23 -2.58 -14.46
N GLN A 159 7.04 -2.33 -15.76
CA GLN A 159 8.12 -2.45 -16.74
C GLN A 159 9.27 -1.47 -16.45
N LEU A 160 8.97 -0.22 -16.08
CA LEU A 160 9.97 0.78 -15.65
C LEU A 160 10.73 0.29 -14.42
N LEU A 161 10.00 -0.21 -13.41
CA LEU A 161 10.58 -0.71 -12.17
C LEU A 161 11.54 -1.87 -12.43
N GLU A 162 11.08 -2.89 -13.15
CA GLU A 162 11.82 -4.13 -13.33
C GLU A 162 13.00 -3.99 -14.31
N ARG A 163 12.87 -3.15 -15.35
CA ARG A 163 13.85 -3.07 -16.44
C ARG A 163 14.79 -1.87 -16.35
N HIS A 164 14.43 -0.83 -15.60
CA HIS A 164 15.23 0.38 -15.53
C HIS A 164 15.62 0.75 -14.10
N ILE A 165 14.65 0.81 -13.18
CA ILE A 165 14.93 1.20 -11.79
C ILE A 165 15.77 0.12 -11.11
N ALA A 166 15.29 -1.13 -11.09
CA ALA A 166 15.95 -2.19 -10.33
C ALA A 166 17.41 -2.46 -10.78
N PRO A 167 17.73 -2.60 -12.07
CA PRO A 167 19.11 -2.80 -12.49
C PRO A 167 20.05 -1.66 -12.07
N GLN A 168 19.56 -0.41 -12.07
CA GLN A 168 20.38 0.73 -11.71
C GLN A 168 20.58 0.84 -10.20
N VAL A 169 19.54 0.65 -9.40
CA VAL A 169 19.64 0.78 -7.92
C VAL A 169 20.36 -0.41 -7.29
N GLU A 170 20.31 -1.59 -7.89
CA GLU A 170 21.02 -2.80 -7.45
C GLU A 170 22.49 -2.83 -7.92
N GLN A 171 22.91 -1.91 -8.79
CA GLN A 171 24.26 -1.92 -9.34
C GLN A 171 25.32 -1.85 -8.23
N GLY A 172 26.24 -2.83 -8.22
CA GLY A 172 27.30 -2.94 -7.24
C GLY A 172 26.86 -3.42 -5.86
N ILE A 173 25.62 -3.93 -5.74
CA ILE A 173 25.09 -4.51 -4.52
C ILE A 173 24.82 -6.00 -4.77
N THR A 174 25.32 -6.87 -3.91
CA THR A 174 25.03 -8.31 -3.99
C THR A 174 23.65 -8.60 -3.43
N ILE A 175 22.66 -8.72 -4.30
CA ILE A 175 21.26 -9.02 -3.94
C ILE A 175 20.98 -10.51 -4.06
N ASN A 176 20.20 -11.06 -3.12
CA ASN A 176 19.61 -12.39 -3.24
C ASN A 176 18.30 -12.29 -4.05
N PRO A 177 18.26 -12.77 -5.30
CA PRO A 177 17.07 -12.64 -6.14
C PRO A 177 15.86 -13.41 -5.58
N GLU A 178 16.08 -14.52 -4.85
CA GLU A 178 15.01 -15.30 -4.23
C GLU A 178 14.38 -14.60 -3.00
N ARG A 179 15.04 -13.55 -2.51
CA ARG A 179 14.56 -12.70 -1.40
C ARG A 179 14.28 -11.27 -1.86
N ARG A 180 13.81 -11.11 -3.08
CA ARG A 180 13.35 -9.83 -3.62
C ARG A 180 11.86 -9.67 -3.35
N GLY A 181 11.51 -8.69 -2.52
CA GLY A 181 10.15 -8.40 -2.11
C GLY A 181 9.62 -7.08 -2.67
N VAL A 182 8.30 -6.94 -2.70
CA VAL A 182 7.61 -5.68 -2.99
C VAL A 182 6.50 -5.44 -1.98
N TRP A 183 6.43 -4.21 -1.48
CA TRP A 183 5.38 -3.75 -0.57
C TRP A 183 4.66 -2.54 -1.14
N GLY A 184 3.34 -2.48 -0.94
CA GLY A 184 2.53 -1.31 -1.26
C GLY A 184 1.25 -1.26 -0.47
N HIS A 185 0.79 -0.05 -0.18
CA HIS A 185 -0.43 0.22 0.58
C HIS A 185 -1.51 0.85 -0.30
N SER A 186 -2.76 0.47 -0.10
CA SER A 186 -3.92 1.05 -0.78
C SER A 186 -3.86 0.80 -2.31
N TYR A 187 -3.67 1.84 -3.14
CA TYR A 187 -3.35 1.65 -4.57
C TYR A 187 -2.06 0.86 -4.79
N GLY A 188 -1.03 1.12 -3.94
CA GLY A 188 0.19 0.32 -3.96
C GLY A 188 -0.08 -1.16 -3.68
N GLY A 189 -1.05 -1.47 -2.82
CA GLY A 189 -1.52 -2.84 -2.58
C GLY A 189 -2.15 -3.48 -3.82
N LEU A 190 -2.90 -2.72 -4.63
CA LEU A 190 -3.41 -3.21 -5.93
C LEU A 190 -2.26 -3.53 -6.89
N PHE A 191 -1.26 -2.64 -6.98
CA PHE A 191 -0.08 -2.88 -7.80
C PHE A 191 0.66 -4.17 -7.39
N VAL A 192 0.78 -4.41 -6.08
CA VAL A 192 1.41 -5.64 -5.56
C VAL A 192 0.63 -6.87 -5.99
N LEU A 193 -0.71 -6.88 -5.89
CA LEU A 193 -1.55 -8.00 -6.32
C LEU A 193 -1.49 -8.22 -7.83
N ASP A 194 -1.55 -7.15 -8.63
CA ASP A 194 -1.43 -7.26 -10.09
C ASP A 194 -0.03 -7.74 -10.51
N SER A 195 1.02 -7.28 -9.83
CA SER A 195 2.39 -7.75 -10.06
C SER A 195 2.58 -9.21 -9.66
N TRP A 196 1.94 -9.68 -8.59
CA TRP A 196 1.96 -11.10 -8.22
C TRP A 196 1.39 -11.97 -9.34
N LEU A 197 0.31 -11.52 -10.00
CA LEU A 197 -0.32 -12.22 -11.11
C LEU A 197 0.51 -12.19 -12.41
N SER A 198 1.30 -11.13 -12.62
CA SER A 198 1.79 -10.77 -13.96
C SER A 198 3.32 -10.73 -14.08
N SER A 199 4.06 -10.88 -12.97
CA SER A 199 5.53 -10.76 -12.94
C SER A 199 6.17 -11.91 -12.18
N SER A 200 7.34 -12.35 -12.62
CA SER A 200 8.23 -13.27 -11.89
C SER A 200 9.44 -12.58 -11.27
N PHE A 201 9.49 -11.24 -11.28
CA PHE A 201 10.62 -10.48 -10.81
C PHE A 201 10.76 -10.53 -9.27
N PHE A 202 9.63 -10.51 -8.55
CA PHE A 202 9.60 -10.62 -7.11
C PHE A 202 9.26 -12.04 -6.65
N HIS A 203 9.70 -12.39 -5.44
CA HIS A 203 9.39 -13.65 -4.78
C HIS A 203 8.46 -13.46 -3.57
N ILE A 204 8.49 -12.27 -2.95
CA ILE A 204 7.70 -11.96 -1.75
C ILE A 204 6.87 -10.71 -2.03
N TYR A 205 5.57 -10.82 -1.80
CA TYR A 205 4.59 -9.78 -2.13
C TYR A 205 3.80 -9.41 -0.88
N TYR A 206 3.93 -8.15 -0.44
CA TYR A 206 3.21 -7.61 0.72
C TYR A 206 2.17 -6.60 0.25
N SER A 207 0.92 -7.02 0.15
CA SER A 207 -0.20 -6.18 -0.26
C SER A 207 -0.95 -5.66 0.96
N ALA A 208 -0.78 -4.40 1.30
CA ALA A 208 -1.35 -3.78 2.49
C ALA A 208 -2.61 -2.98 2.16
N SER A 209 -3.71 -3.33 2.80
CA SER A 209 -5.04 -2.71 2.66
C SER A 209 -5.36 -2.31 1.21
N PRO A 210 -5.25 -3.23 0.25
CA PRO A 210 -5.45 -2.90 -1.16
C PRO A 210 -6.84 -2.31 -1.40
N SER A 211 -6.92 -1.30 -2.28
CA SER A 211 -8.18 -0.60 -2.60
C SER A 211 -9.10 -1.44 -3.48
N LEU A 212 -9.45 -2.65 -3.05
CA LEU A 212 -10.15 -3.69 -3.80
C LEU A 212 -11.55 -3.30 -4.28
N SER A 213 -12.25 -2.43 -3.55
CA SER A 213 -13.58 -1.96 -3.96
C SER A 213 -13.57 -1.11 -5.22
N ARG A 214 -12.39 -0.59 -5.63
CA ARG A 214 -12.27 0.25 -6.83
C ARG A 214 -12.37 -0.54 -8.13
N ASP A 215 -11.96 -1.79 -8.12
CA ASP A 215 -12.05 -2.70 -9.27
C ASP A 215 -13.16 -3.75 -9.09
N ASN A 216 -14.11 -3.48 -8.19
CA ASN A 216 -15.18 -4.40 -7.84
C ASN A 216 -14.67 -5.81 -7.48
N PHE A 217 -13.54 -5.87 -6.76
CA PHE A 217 -12.88 -7.12 -6.35
C PHE A 217 -12.37 -8.00 -7.52
N ALA A 218 -12.24 -7.43 -8.72
CA ALA A 218 -11.80 -8.19 -9.89
C ALA A 218 -10.42 -8.85 -9.68
N LEU A 219 -9.49 -8.17 -8.98
CA LEU A 219 -8.20 -8.76 -8.65
C LEU A 219 -8.33 -9.99 -7.74
N LEU A 220 -9.18 -9.94 -6.70
CA LEU A 220 -9.42 -11.13 -5.86
C LEU A 220 -10.01 -12.29 -6.66
N ASN A 221 -10.95 -12.02 -7.56
CA ASN A 221 -11.52 -13.04 -8.43
C ASN A 221 -10.45 -13.66 -9.34
N ARG A 222 -9.55 -12.86 -9.89
CA ARG A 222 -8.41 -13.36 -10.70
C ARG A 222 -7.47 -14.23 -9.88
N LEU A 223 -7.17 -13.87 -8.62
CA LEU A 223 -6.34 -14.67 -7.73
C LEU A 223 -6.91 -16.08 -7.51
N THR A 224 -8.23 -16.23 -7.38
CA THR A 224 -8.85 -17.54 -7.15
C THR A 224 -8.85 -18.46 -8.37
N THR A 225 -8.57 -17.93 -9.56
CA THR A 225 -8.58 -18.71 -10.82
C THR A 225 -7.19 -19.13 -11.31
N VAL A 226 -6.12 -18.77 -10.58
CA VAL A 226 -4.75 -19.11 -11.00
C VAL A 226 -4.46 -20.60 -10.88
N LYS A 227 -3.67 -21.12 -11.83
CA LYS A 227 -3.07 -22.46 -11.72
C LYS A 227 -1.84 -22.38 -10.80
N PRO A 228 -1.64 -23.32 -9.89
CA PRO A 228 -0.58 -23.24 -8.87
C PRO A 228 0.85 -23.15 -9.42
N SER A 229 1.14 -23.92 -10.47
CA SER A 229 2.49 -24.14 -10.96
C SER A 229 3.35 -22.88 -11.18
N PRO A 230 2.86 -21.77 -11.80
CA PRO A 230 3.68 -20.58 -11.96
C PRO A 230 3.93 -19.77 -10.67
N PHE A 231 3.21 -20.10 -9.60
CA PHE A 231 3.19 -19.29 -8.35
C PHE A 231 3.80 -20.00 -7.14
N CYS A 232 4.21 -21.26 -7.28
CA CYS A 232 4.68 -22.10 -6.17
C CYS A 232 5.96 -21.56 -5.49
N HIS A 233 6.74 -20.71 -6.16
CA HIS A 233 7.93 -20.07 -5.60
C HIS A 233 7.70 -18.63 -5.15
N LYS A 234 6.45 -18.15 -5.22
CA LYS A 234 6.07 -16.83 -4.76
C LYS A 234 5.35 -16.92 -3.42
N LYS A 235 5.63 -15.97 -2.52
CA LYS A 235 4.90 -15.78 -1.27
C LYS A 235 4.04 -14.54 -1.37
N LEU A 236 2.73 -14.67 -1.10
CA LEU A 236 1.79 -13.56 -1.06
C LEU A 236 1.30 -13.33 0.36
N ILE A 237 1.48 -12.13 0.88
CA ILE A 237 0.96 -11.73 2.19
C ILE A 237 0.00 -10.56 1.96
N ILE A 238 -1.28 -10.78 2.25
CA ILE A 238 -2.28 -9.72 2.28
C ILE A 238 -2.40 -9.24 3.73
N MET A 239 -2.27 -7.94 3.93
CA MET A 239 -2.22 -7.30 5.25
C MET A 239 -3.42 -6.37 5.39
N GLU A 240 -4.34 -6.66 6.33
CA GLU A 240 -5.57 -5.88 6.48
C GLU A 240 -5.79 -5.44 7.92
N GLY A 241 -6.26 -4.20 8.07
CA GLY A 241 -6.79 -3.70 9.34
C GLY A 241 -8.28 -4.00 9.47
N SER A 242 -8.78 -4.14 10.70
CA SER A 242 -10.19 -4.48 10.95
C SER A 242 -11.02 -3.34 11.55
N ALA A 243 -10.41 -2.15 11.79
CA ALA A 243 -11.15 -1.02 12.35
C ALA A 243 -11.85 -0.21 11.26
N SER A 244 -13.08 0.16 11.53
CA SER A 244 -13.82 1.15 10.74
C SER A 244 -14.76 1.95 11.65
N ASN A 245 -15.10 3.18 11.23
CA ASN A 245 -15.99 4.06 11.99
C ASN A 245 -17.42 3.98 11.42
N GLY A 246 -18.37 3.62 12.27
CA GLY A 246 -19.81 3.54 11.95
C GLY A 246 -20.25 2.18 11.39
N ASP A 247 -21.51 1.80 11.67
CA ASP A 247 -22.06 0.46 11.44
C ASP A 247 -22.04 0.01 9.97
N SER A 248 -22.28 0.92 9.03
CA SER A 248 -22.27 0.59 7.60
C SER A 248 -20.87 0.26 7.09
N ARG A 249 -19.86 1.04 7.55
CA ARG A 249 -18.44 0.80 7.20
C ARG A 249 -17.92 -0.46 7.88
N GLN A 250 -18.35 -0.71 9.11
CA GLN A 250 -17.97 -1.93 9.83
C GLN A 250 -18.47 -3.16 9.07
N ARG A 251 -19.71 -3.16 8.56
CA ARG A 251 -20.24 -4.26 7.74
C ARG A 251 -19.45 -4.45 6.45
N GLN A 252 -19.12 -3.37 5.75
CA GLN A 252 -18.28 -3.43 4.54
C GLN A 252 -16.88 -3.97 4.83
N MET A 253 -16.29 -3.60 5.97
CA MET A 253 -14.98 -4.11 6.38
C MET A 253 -15.03 -5.60 6.70
N VAL A 254 -16.05 -6.07 7.41
CA VAL A 254 -16.26 -7.51 7.68
C VAL A 254 -16.42 -8.29 6.38
N GLU A 255 -17.21 -7.79 5.43
CA GLU A 255 -17.38 -8.42 4.11
C GLU A 255 -16.07 -8.46 3.32
N LEU A 256 -15.30 -7.38 3.34
CA LEU A 256 -13.97 -7.32 2.72
C LEU A 256 -13.04 -8.40 3.31
N LEU A 257 -12.93 -8.44 4.64
CA LEU A 257 -12.08 -9.42 5.33
C LEU A 257 -12.50 -10.86 5.01
N GLN A 258 -13.80 -11.15 4.98
CA GLN A 258 -14.31 -12.47 4.59
C GLN A 258 -13.92 -12.84 3.16
N LYS A 259 -14.05 -11.91 2.20
CA LYS A 259 -13.63 -12.13 0.80
C LYS A 259 -12.14 -12.39 0.70
N VAL A 260 -11.31 -11.57 1.37
CA VAL A 260 -9.85 -11.74 1.38
C VAL A 260 -9.47 -13.07 2.01
N GLN A 261 -10.04 -13.41 3.17
CA GLN A 261 -9.79 -14.68 3.86
C GLN A 261 -10.15 -15.87 2.97
N LYS A 262 -11.32 -15.85 2.34
CA LYS A 262 -11.74 -16.91 1.40
C LYS A 262 -10.75 -17.05 0.23
N THR A 263 -10.27 -15.93 -0.31
CA THR A 263 -9.28 -15.93 -1.39
C THR A 263 -7.97 -16.58 -0.93
N VAL A 264 -7.46 -16.20 0.23
CA VAL A 264 -6.21 -16.77 0.79
C VAL A 264 -6.36 -18.27 1.01
N ILE A 265 -7.44 -18.73 1.65
CA ILE A 265 -7.72 -20.16 1.85
C ILE A 265 -7.79 -20.91 0.51
N THR A 266 -8.39 -20.31 -0.52
CA THR A 266 -8.43 -20.92 -1.85
C THR A 266 -7.03 -21.07 -2.46
N LEU A 267 -6.18 -20.06 -2.31
CA LEU A 267 -4.79 -20.10 -2.78
C LEU A 267 -3.97 -21.17 -2.03
N GLU A 268 -4.10 -21.23 -0.71
CA GLU A 268 -3.41 -22.23 0.12
C GLU A 268 -3.84 -23.66 -0.25
N ASN A 269 -5.15 -23.89 -0.42
CA ASN A 269 -5.69 -25.19 -0.87
C ASN A 269 -5.19 -25.60 -2.25
N ASN A 270 -4.86 -24.62 -3.10
CA ASN A 270 -4.25 -24.83 -4.41
C ASN A 270 -2.71 -24.96 -4.35
N GLY A 271 -2.10 -25.01 -3.16
CA GLY A 271 -0.65 -25.16 -2.98
C GLY A 271 0.16 -23.87 -3.21
N VAL A 272 -0.50 -22.71 -3.22
CA VAL A 272 0.15 -21.40 -3.28
C VAL A 272 0.52 -20.95 -1.87
N ASN A 273 1.74 -20.43 -1.68
CA ASN A 273 2.17 -19.85 -0.42
C ASN A 273 1.53 -18.46 -0.24
N ALA A 274 0.36 -18.41 0.39
CA ALA A 274 -0.39 -17.21 0.66
C ALA A 274 -0.72 -17.11 2.16
N ALA A 275 -0.85 -15.88 2.68
CA ALA A 275 -1.25 -15.63 4.07
C ALA A 275 -2.05 -14.33 4.19
N LEU A 276 -2.99 -14.29 5.14
CA LEU A 276 -3.64 -13.07 5.61
C LEU A 276 -3.07 -12.68 6.97
N GLN A 277 -2.48 -11.49 7.05
CA GLN A 277 -2.12 -10.86 8.32
C GLN A 277 -3.20 -9.82 8.69
N ASN A 278 -3.93 -10.08 9.76
CA ASN A 278 -4.93 -9.17 10.28
C ASN A 278 -4.36 -8.29 11.40
N TYR A 279 -4.67 -7.00 11.35
CA TYR A 279 -4.26 -5.99 12.34
C TYR A 279 -5.50 -5.45 13.06
N PRO A 280 -5.94 -6.11 14.16
CA PRO A 280 -7.13 -5.70 14.89
C PRO A 280 -7.02 -4.26 15.40
N GLY A 281 -8.09 -3.48 15.25
CA GLY A 281 -8.15 -2.10 15.72
C GLY A 281 -7.46 -1.07 14.83
N LEU A 282 -6.79 -1.47 13.74
CA LEU A 282 -6.21 -0.52 12.79
C LEU A 282 -7.16 -0.26 11.62
N GLY A 283 -7.36 1.03 11.32
CA GLY A 283 -8.07 1.47 10.12
C GLY A 283 -7.11 1.63 8.93
N HIS A 284 -7.68 1.97 7.76
CA HIS A 284 -6.96 2.05 6.49
C HIS A 284 -5.69 2.94 6.54
N GLY A 285 -5.78 4.15 7.11
CA GLY A 285 -4.63 5.06 7.20
C GLY A 285 -3.49 4.53 8.10
N PRO A 286 -3.77 4.17 9.38
CA PRO A 286 -2.77 3.59 10.28
C PRO A 286 -2.11 2.31 9.77
N MET A 287 -2.77 1.54 8.89
CA MET A 287 -2.21 0.36 8.25
C MET A 287 -0.95 0.66 7.42
N PHE A 288 -0.78 1.89 6.91
CA PHE A 288 0.45 2.26 6.22
C PHE A 288 1.67 2.00 7.11
N ASN A 289 1.69 2.61 8.30
CA ASN A 289 2.84 2.50 9.22
C ASN A 289 3.02 1.07 9.78
N ALA A 290 1.94 0.41 10.15
CA ALA A 290 2.01 -0.94 10.70
C ALA A 290 2.53 -1.95 9.67
N SER A 291 2.02 -1.87 8.44
CA SER A 291 2.35 -2.85 7.39
C SER A 291 3.76 -2.67 6.82
N PHE A 292 4.23 -1.42 6.58
CA PHE A 292 5.59 -1.27 6.05
C PHE A 292 6.65 -1.73 7.05
N ARG A 293 6.46 -1.41 8.33
CA ARG A 293 7.33 -1.89 9.41
C ARG A 293 7.32 -3.42 9.50
N SER A 294 6.13 -4.01 9.46
CA SER A 294 5.97 -5.47 9.50
C SER A 294 6.63 -6.16 8.31
N ALA A 295 6.47 -5.64 7.09
CA ALA A 295 7.10 -6.18 5.89
C ALA A 295 8.64 -6.13 5.97
N LEU A 296 9.22 -5.02 6.44
CA LEU A 296 10.66 -4.89 6.65
C LEU A 296 11.19 -5.90 7.68
N LEU A 297 10.49 -6.07 8.79
CA LEU A 297 10.87 -7.03 9.83
C LEU A 297 10.70 -8.48 9.35
N ASP A 298 9.65 -8.79 8.60
CA ASP A 298 9.41 -10.13 8.05
C ASP A 298 10.54 -10.51 7.08
N ILE A 299 10.82 -9.67 6.09
CA ILE A 299 11.87 -9.96 5.10
C ILE A 299 13.27 -10.02 5.72
N SER A 300 13.52 -9.30 6.82
CA SER A 300 14.81 -9.36 7.54
C SER A 300 15.01 -10.70 8.26
N ARG A 301 13.95 -11.31 8.74
CA ARG A 301 13.95 -12.57 9.50
C ARG A 301 13.81 -13.80 8.62
N GLU A 302 13.24 -13.63 7.44
CA GLU A 302 12.97 -14.74 6.54
C GLU A 302 14.27 -15.43 6.16
N GLN A 303 14.40 -16.69 6.48
CA GLN A 303 15.45 -17.54 5.93
C GLN A 303 15.00 -17.96 4.52
N ALA A 304 15.96 -18.16 3.60
CA ALA A 304 15.63 -18.72 2.30
C ALA A 304 14.78 -19.99 2.51
N SER A 305 13.52 -19.93 2.07
CA SER A 305 12.64 -21.10 2.18
C SER A 305 13.31 -22.30 1.52
N PRO A 306 13.30 -23.48 2.14
CA PRO A 306 13.67 -24.69 1.44
C PRO A 306 12.78 -24.73 0.20
N LYS A 307 13.41 -24.95 -0.99
CA LYS A 307 12.75 -24.94 -2.31
C LYS A 307 11.35 -25.55 -2.19
N SER A 308 10.33 -24.71 -2.30
CA SER A 308 8.95 -25.18 -2.29
C SER A 308 8.83 -26.23 -3.37
N ARG A 309 8.37 -27.42 -3.01
CA ARG A 309 8.21 -28.52 -3.95
C ARG A 309 7.08 -28.12 -4.91
N CYS A 310 7.47 -27.51 -6.02
CA CYS A 310 6.58 -27.42 -7.16
C CYS A 310 6.41 -28.84 -7.70
N HIS A 311 5.32 -29.49 -7.37
CA HIS A 311 4.92 -30.80 -7.89
C HIS A 311 3.98 -30.62 -9.06
#